data_b43608f6ac014bac5b2107555da96272
#
_entry.id   b43608f6ac014bac5b2107555da96272
#
_cell.length_a   1.000
_cell.length_b   1.000
_cell.length_c   1.000
_cell.angle_alpha   90.00
_cell.angle_beta   90.00
_cell.angle_gamma   90.00
#
_symmetry.space_group_name_H-M   'P 1'
#
loop_
_entity.id
_entity.type
_entity.pdbx_description
1 polymer ?
#
loop_
_entity_poly.entity_id
_entity_poly.type
_entity_poly.pdbx_seq_one_letter_code
_entity_poly.pdbx_strand_id
1 'polypeptide(L)'
;MRRLSTAFALLLRFIGQVLVSGFDTAWQILRPDKRPVPAYVRMGYGPMTPRGAAILGSMITLTPGTTTLDIDPERRELLLHMLDGSDPQGAVAGIRRHFEAPLLRLFPERDHA
;
A
#
# COMPACT_ATOMS: atom_id res chain seq x y z
N MET A 1 6.19 -9.97 22.83
CA MET A 1 5.46 -10.75 21.87
C MET A 1 5.57 -10.11 20.52
N ARG A 2 6.18 -10.85 19.61
CA ARG A 2 6.58 -10.30 18.31
C ARG A 2 5.41 -9.79 17.47
N ARG A 3 4.26 -10.50 17.53
CA ARG A 3 3.09 -10.11 16.72
C ARG A 3 2.51 -8.77 17.13
N LEU A 4 2.43 -8.53 18.43
CA LEU A 4 1.90 -7.26 18.94
C LEU A 4 2.87 -6.12 18.63
N SER A 5 4.19 -6.36 18.80
CA SER A 5 5.20 -5.36 18.46
C SER A 5 5.18 -5.02 16.97
N THR A 6 5.06 -6.05 16.11
CA THR A 6 5.02 -5.86 14.68
C THR A 6 3.75 -5.11 14.26
N ALA A 7 2.60 -5.47 14.86
CA ALA A 7 1.34 -4.80 14.57
C ALA A 7 1.38 -3.34 14.98
N PHE A 8 1.93 -3.05 16.16
CA PHE A 8 2.06 -1.69 16.65
C PHE A 8 2.99 -0.86 15.77
N ALA A 9 4.14 -1.45 15.38
CA ALA A 9 5.07 -0.79 14.48
C ALA A 9 4.43 -0.52 13.12
N LEU A 10 3.66 -1.47 12.60
CA LEU A 10 2.95 -1.30 11.34
C LEU A 10 1.95 -0.15 11.43
N LEU A 11 1.20 -0.08 12.53
CA LEU A 11 0.24 0.99 12.74
C LEU A 11 0.91 2.35 12.77
N LEU A 12 2.04 2.46 13.49
CA LEU A 12 2.78 3.72 13.58
C LEU A 12 3.33 4.13 12.20
N ARG A 13 3.84 3.18 11.44
CA ARG A 13 4.33 3.45 10.09
C ARG A 13 3.20 3.89 9.18
N PHE A 14 2.04 3.24 9.30
CA PHE A 14 0.88 3.59 8.51
C PHE A 14 0.44 5.02 8.79
N ILE A 15 0.32 5.39 10.06
CA ILE A 15 -0.05 6.74 10.45
C ILE A 15 0.96 7.75 9.93
N GLY A 16 2.25 7.46 10.07
CA GLY A 16 3.31 8.33 9.56
C GLY A 16 3.21 8.52 8.04
N GLN A 17 2.98 7.44 7.30
CA GLN A 17 2.84 7.51 5.85
C GLN A 17 1.61 8.29 5.43
N VAL A 18 0.50 8.14 6.15
CA VAL A 18 -0.71 8.91 5.87
C VAL A 18 -0.46 10.40 6.04
N LEU A 19 0.23 10.77 7.11
CA LEU A 19 0.53 12.18 7.38
C LEU A 19 1.45 12.76 6.31
N VAL A 20 2.52 12.04 5.95
CA VAL A 20 3.45 12.49 4.92
C VAL A 20 2.75 12.58 3.56
N SER A 21 2.00 11.54 3.20
CA SER A 21 1.29 11.51 1.91
C SER A 21 0.24 12.60 1.83
N GLY A 22 -0.48 12.83 2.93
CA GLY A 22 -1.48 13.88 2.98
C GLY A 22 -0.87 15.26 2.78
N PHE A 23 0.28 15.50 3.39
CA PHE A 23 1.00 16.74 3.23
C PHE A 23 1.49 16.91 1.78
N ASP A 24 2.07 15.85 1.21
CA ASP A 24 2.52 15.85 -0.18
C ASP A 24 1.38 16.11 -1.14
N THR A 25 0.25 15.44 -0.93
CA THR A 25 -0.93 15.60 -1.79
C THR A 25 -1.46 17.03 -1.72
N ALA A 26 -1.55 17.57 -0.50
CA ALA A 26 -1.97 18.95 -0.32
C ALA A 26 -1.03 19.93 -1.02
N TRP A 27 0.27 19.67 -0.93
CA TRP A 27 1.26 20.50 -1.60
C TRP A 27 1.11 20.46 -3.10
N GLN A 28 0.87 19.28 -3.67
CA GLN A 28 0.65 19.12 -5.11
C GLN A 28 -0.60 19.83 -5.58
N ILE A 29 -1.66 19.78 -4.79
CA ILE A 29 -2.92 20.49 -5.12
C ILE A 29 -2.71 21.98 -5.13
N LEU A 30 -1.90 22.50 -4.19
CA LEU A 30 -1.62 23.93 -4.09
C LEU A 30 -0.63 24.42 -5.13
N ARG A 31 0.07 23.54 -5.81
CA ARG A 31 1.00 23.89 -6.88
C ARG A 31 0.31 23.81 -8.24
N PRO A 32 0.04 24.93 -8.88
CA PRO A 32 -0.64 24.90 -10.19
C PRO A 32 0.25 24.44 -11.33
N ASP A 33 1.57 24.36 -11.13
CA ASP A 33 2.54 24.07 -12.19
C ASP A 33 2.64 22.58 -12.50
N LYS A 34 2.25 21.69 -11.58
CA LYS A 34 2.37 20.25 -11.78
C LYS A 34 1.01 19.63 -11.88
N ARG A 35 0.72 19.10 -13.07
CA ARG A 35 -0.47 18.29 -13.26
C ARG A 35 -0.13 16.84 -12.93
N PRO A 36 -0.81 16.21 -11.96
CA PRO A 36 -0.58 14.81 -11.71
C PRO A 36 -0.97 13.98 -12.93
N VAL A 37 -0.16 12.95 -13.20
CA VAL A 37 -0.43 12.02 -14.28
C VAL A 37 -1.01 10.74 -13.64
N PRO A 38 -2.31 10.51 -13.75
CA PRO A 38 -2.90 9.31 -13.16
C PRO A 38 -2.39 8.06 -13.86
N ALA A 39 -2.28 6.98 -13.11
CA ALA A 39 -1.80 5.72 -13.65
C ALA A 39 -2.49 4.55 -12.96
N TYR A 40 -2.66 3.46 -13.72
CA TYR A 40 -3.07 2.18 -13.20
C TYR A 40 -1.85 1.29 -13.09
N VAL A 41 -1.66 0.66 -11.94
CA VAL A 41 -0.48 -0.16 -11.69
C VAL A 41 -0.93 -1.51 -11.14
N ARG A 42 -0.37 -2.59 -11.71
CA ARG A 42 -0.55 -3.93 -11.14
C ARG A 42 0.64 -4.23 -10.27
N MET A 43 0.36 -4.53 -9.02
CA MET A 43 1.39 -4.83 -8.03
C MET A 43 1.20 -6.26 -7.54
N GLY A 44 2.24 -7.10 -7.75
CA GLY A 44 2.26 -8.42 -7.13
C GLY A 44 2.58 -8.31 -5.66
N TYR A 45 1.99 -9.18 -4.85
CA TYR A 45 2.30 -9.24 -3.42
C TYR A 45 2.76 -10.64 -3.03
N GLY A 46 3.52 -10.72 -1.93
CA GLY A 46 4.07 -11.97 -1.46
C GLY A 46 3.03 -12.90 -0.85
N PRO A 47 3.43 -14.14 -0.49
CA PRO A 47 2.48 -15.11 0.05
C PRO A 47 1.95 -14.67 1.41
N MET A 48 0.68 -14.32 1.45
CA MET A 48 -0.03 -13.96 2.68
C MET A 48 -1.47 -14.46 2.57
N THR A 49 -2.14 -14.53 3.71
CA THR A 49 -3.53 -14.96 3.73
C THR A 49 -4.42 -13.94 3.01
N PRO A 50 -5.62 -14.35 2.54
CA PRO A 50 -6.56 -13.39 1.94
C PRO A 50 -6.89 -12.22 2.86
N ARG A 51 -6.93 -12.48 4.17
CA ARG A 51 -7.14 -11.42 5.16
C ARG A 51 -6.01 -10.40 5.13
N GLY A 52 -4.76 -10.88 5.03
CA GLY A 52 -3.60 -9.99 4.92
C GLY A 52 -3.66 -9.15 3.66
N ALA A 53 -4.03 -9.76 2.54
CA ALA A 53 -4.16 -9.06 1.26
C ALA A 53 -5.26 -7.99 1.33
N ALA A 54 -6.39 -8.30 1.98
CA ALA A 54 -7.47 -7.34 2.15
C ALA A 54 -7.04 -6.15 3.00
N ILE A 55 -6.27 -6.41 4.06
CA ILE A 55 -5.72 -5.35 4.91
C ILE A 55 -4.75 -4.49 4.11
N LEU A 56 -3.88 -5.12 3.33
CA LEU A 56 -2.93 -4.40 2.48
C LEU A 56 -3.67 -3.46 1.51
N GLY A 57 -4.67 -3.98 0.81
CA GLY A 57 -5.47 -3.17 -0.11
C GLY A 57 -6.16 -2.01 0.59
N SER A 58 -6.69 -2.26 1.79
CA SER A 58 -7.35 -1.22 2.58
C SER A 58 -6.37 -0.13 3.02
N MET A 59 -5.19 -0.52 3.45
CA MET A 59 -4.16 0.44 3.86
C MET A 59 -3.73 1.31 2.69
N ILE A 60 -3.57 0.70 1.52
CA ILE A 60 -3.22 1.45 0.32
C ILE A 60 -4.32 2.46 -0.03
N THR A 61 -5.59 2.02 0.02
CA THR A 61 -6.73 2.88 -0.29
C THR A 61 -6.86 4.05 0.69
N LEU A 62 -6.53 3.83 1.96
CA LEU A 62 -6.56 4.89 2.96
C LEU A 62 -5.39 5.87 2.81
N THR A 63 -4.36 5.49 2.06
CA THR A 63 -3.25 6.39 1.77
C THR A 63 -3.68 7.38 0.70
N PRO A 64 -3.54 8.70 0.93
CA PRO A 64 -3.94 9.68 -0.07
C PRO A 64 -3.23 9.48 -1.40
N GLY A 65 -3.96 9.58 -2.48
CA GLY A 65 -3.42 9.50 -3.83
C GLY A 65 -3.36 8.11 -4.43
N THR A 66 -3.73 7.07 -3.68
CA THR A 66 -3.72 5.70 -4.19
C THR A 66 -5.00 4.98 -3.79
N THR A 67 -5.60 4.26 -4.73
CA THR A 67 -6.82 3.49 -4.49
C THR A 67 -6.63 2.08 -5.01
N THR A 68 -6.98 1.09 -4.18
CA THR A 68 -7.03 -0.29 -4.61
C THR A 68 -8.36 -0.55 -5.33
N LEU A 69 -8.28 -0.90 -6.60
CA LEU A 69 -9.47 -1.15 -7.41
C LEU A 69 -9.88 -2.62 -7.39
N ASP A 70 -8.92 -3.52 -7.30
CA ASP A 70 -9.19 -4.95 -7.36
C ASP A 70 -8.06 -5.71 -6.68
N ILE A 71 -8.42 -6.88 -6.14
CA ILE A 71 -7.47 -7.81 -5.52
C ILE A 71 -7.69 -9.17 -6.19
N ASP A 72 -6.64 -9.73 -6.78
CA ASP A 72 -6.67 -11.05 -7.39
C ASP A 72 -5.86 -12.00 -6.51
N PRO A 73 -6.51 -12.78 -5.63
CA PRO A 73 -5.78 -13.68 -4.73
C PRO A 73 -5.13 -14.87 -5.45
N GLU A 74 -5.63 -15.26 -6.61
CA GLU A 74 -5.03 -16.36 -7.37
C GLU A 74 -3.69 -15.97 -7.96
N ARG A 75 -3.60 -14.77 -8.52
CA ARG A 75 -2.37 -14.24 -9.09
C ARG A 75 -1.54 -13.47 -8.08
N ARG A 76 -2.08 -13.21 -6.91
CA ARG A 76 -1.45 -12.37 -5.89
C ARG A 76 -1.08 -11.01 -6.45
N GLU A 77 -2.06 -10.36 -7.06
CA GLU A 77 -1.90 -9.05 -7.64
C GLU A 77 -2.94 -8.09 -7.13
N LEU A 78 -2.53 -6.83 -7.00
CA LEU A 78 -3.42 -5.71 -6.70
C LEU A 78 -3.44 -4.80 -7.92
N LEU A 79 -4.64 -4.33 -8.28
CA LEU A 79 -4.78 -3.29 -9.29
C LEU A 79 -4.96 -1.97 -8.55
N LEU A 80 -4.03 -1.07 -8.75
CA LEU A 80 -3.99 0.22 -8.06
C LEU A 80 -4.23 1.36 -9.03
N HIS A 81 -4.96 2.36 -8.58
CA HIS A 81 -5.06 3.65 -9.27
C HIS A 81 -4.26 4.67 -8.48
N MET A 82 -3.32 5.32 -9.13
CA MET A 82 -2.50 6.35 -8.52
C MET A 82 -2.87 7.70 -9.11
N LEU A 83 -3.13 8.67 -8.24
CA LEU A 83 -3.43 10.03 -8.66
C LEU A 83 -2.25 10.63 -9.41
N ASP A 84 -1.05 10.36 -8.95
CA ASP A 84 0.19 10.74 -9.64
C ASP A 84 1.05 9.51 -9.85
N GLY A 85 1.02 8.97 -11.06
CA GLY A 85 1.78 7.80 -11.46
C GLY A 85 3.09 8.14 -12.17
N SER A 86 3.68 9.29 -11.88
CA SER A 86 4.95 9.68 -12.50
C SER A 86 6.11 8.76 -12.11
N ASP A 87 6.03 8.14 -10.92
CA ASP A 87 7.02 7.16 -10.48
C ASP A 87 6.32 5.97 -9.85
N PRO A 88 5.69 5.10 -10.69
CA PRO A 88 4.93 3.97 -10.13
C PRO A 88 5.81 2.96 -9.44
N GLN A 89 7.05 2.75 -9.90
CA GLN A 89 7.93 1.78 -9.27
C GLN A 89 8.38 2.23 -7.89
N GLY A 90 8.65 3.51 -7.73
CA GLY A 90 9.00 4.08 -6.42
C GLY A 90 7.84 3.97 -5.44
N ALA A 91 6.62 4.23 -5.91
CA ALA A 91 5.43 4.10 -5.08
C ALA A 91 5.21 2.64 -4.64
N VAL A 92 5.35 1.69 -5.57
CA VAL A 92 5.20 0.27 -5.26
C VAL A 92 6.28 -0.18 -4.27
N ALA A 93 7.52 0.26 -4.47
CA ALA A 93 8.61 -0.07 -3.55
C ALA A 93 8.32 0.43 -2.14
N GLY A 94 7.75 1.63 -2.01
CA GLY A 94 7.35 2.18 -0.72
C GLY A 94 6.26 1.34 -0.05
N ILE A 95 5.25 0.95 -0.81
CA ILE A 95 4.16 0.10 -0.32
C ILE A 95 4.72 -1.23 0.18
N ARG A 96 5.62 -1.84 -0.58
CA ARG A 96 6.23 -3.11 -0.19
C ARG A 96 7.02 -2.99 1.11
N ARG A 97 7.80 -1.95 1.22
CA ARG A 97 8.67 -1.76 2.38
C ARG A 97 7.87 -1.41 3.63
N HIS A 98 6.89 -0.53 3.50
CA HIS A 98 6.18 0.01 4.66
C HIS A 98 4.98 -0.83 5.08
N PHE A 99 4.30 -1.48 4.15
CA PHE A 99 3.05 -2.20 4.43
C PHE A 99 3.14 -3.70 4.15
N GLU A 100 3.61 -4.08 2.97
CA GLU A 100 3.62 -5.49 2.59
C GLU A 100 4.54 -6.33 3.49
N ALA A 101 5.76 -5.87 3.72
CA ALA A 101 6.72 -6.64 4.50
C ALA A 101 6.23 -6.95 5.92
N PRO A 102 5.67 -5.97 6.67
CA PRO A 102 5.09 -6.29 7.97
C PRO A 102 3.90 -7.24 7.88
N LEU A 103 3.06 -7.10 6.86
CA LEU A 103 1.88 -7.96 6.71
C LEU A 103 2.26 -9.39 6.38
N LEU A 104 3.34 -9.60 5.65
CA LEU A 104 3.86 -10.95 5.40
C LEU A 104 4.25 -11.66 6.69
N ARG A 105 4.71 -10.91 7.67
CA ARG A 105 5.05 -11.48 8.98
C ARG A 105 3.83 -11.76 9.83
N LEU A 106 2.79 -10.93 9.71
CA LEU A 106 1.57 -11.06 10.50
C LEU A 106 0.60 -12.09 9.92
N PHE A 107 0.55 -12.20 8.61
CA PHE A 107 -0.42 -13.05 7.91
C PHE A 107 0.27 -13.94 6.87
N PRO A 108 1.24 -14.79 7.30
CA PRO A 108 1.90 -15.65 6.33
C PRO A 108 0.93 -16.69 5.77
N GLU A 109 1.07 -16.97 4.48
CA GLU A 109 0.30 -18.02 3.85
C GLU A 109 0.76 -19.36 4.37
N ARG A 110 -0.20 -20.26 4.66
CA ARG A 110 0.09 -21.63 5.09
C ARG A 110 -0.25 -22.58 3.97
N ASP A 111 0.66 -23.53 3.72
CA ASP A 111 0.56 -24.44 2.59
C ASP A 111 -0.65 -25.37 2.67
N HIS A 112 -1.19 -25.59 3.84
CA HIS A 112 -2.27 -26.56 4.04
C HIS A 112 -3.43 -25.94 4.81
N ALA A 113 -3.69 -24.73 4.52
CA ALA A 113 -4.83 -24.05 5.12
C ALA A 113 -6.14 -24.63 4.59
#